data_4cf4c0b9126c81452250a33c7ee97ab5
#
_entry.id   4cf4c0b9126c81452250a33c7ee97ab5
#
_cell.length_a   1.000
_cell.length_b   1.000
_cell.length_c   1.000
_cell.angle_alpha   90.00
_cell.angle_beta   90.00
_cell.angle_gamma   90.00
#
_symmetry.space_group_name_H-M   'P 1'
#
loop_
_entity.id
_entity.type
_entity.pdbx_description
1 polymer ?
#
loop_
_entity_poly.entity_id
_entity_poly.type
_entity_poly.pdbx_seq_one_letter_code
_entity_poly.pdbx_strand_id
1 'polypeptide(L)'
;ALRIYTAKNKRKYIFSFMGIVDLLSIVPTYLFFFYPPIHVLVDIRVIRLIRIFRIYGLTRYMRGANTMQIALRSSRPKIIVFLLFLSITVTVIGTLMYIIEGQSNGFEDIPKSIYWTIVTITTVGYGDVVPLTAAGRFLAALLMILGYAIIALPTGIVSAEITKEVEQQKNRSKNRQILDKLNELQKKV
;
A
#
# COMPACT_ATOMS: atom_id res chain seq x y z
N ALA A 1 21.31 -19.77 0.33
CA ALA A 1 22.20 -20.20 -0.75
C ALA A 1 21.64 -21.35 -1.59
N LEU A 2 21.17 -22.47 -1.02
CA LEU A 2 20.65 -23.65 -1.76
C LEU A 2 19.47 -23.35 -2.72
N ARG A 3 18.55 -22.45 -2.37
CA ARG A 3 17.40 -22.09 -3.21
C ARG A 3 17.77 -21.30 -4.47
N ILE A 4 18.86 -20.53 -4.44
CA ILE A 4 19.38 -19.83 -5.62
C ILE A 4 19.99 -20.82 -6.60
N TYR A 5 20.56 -21.91 -6.10
CA TYR A 5 21.17 -22.95 -6.93
C TYR A 5 20.13 -23.79 -7.69
N THR A 6 18.97 -24.04 -7.06
CA THR A 6 17.86 -24.82 -7.61
C THR A 6 16.89 -24.00 -8.48
N ALA A 7 17.02 -22.68 -8.52
CA ALA A 7 16.13 -21.82 -9.32
C ALA A 7 16.47 -21.88 -10.81
N LYS A 8 15.49 -22.21 -11.65
CA LYS A 8 15.59 -22.35 -13.11
C LYS A 8 16.03 -21.02 -13.81
N ASN A 9 15.80 -19.85 -13.15
CA ASN A 9 16.25 -18.51 -13.60
C ASN A 9 16.74 -17.71 -12.40
N LYS A 10 18.05 -17.73 -12.14
CA LYS A 10 18.71 -17.12 -10.98
C LYS A 10 18.45 -15.61 -10.84
N ARG A 11 18.52 -14.85 -11.95
CA ARG A 11 18.27 -13.39 -11.93
C ARG A 11 16.83 -13.04 -11.58
N LYS A 12 15.85 -13.75 -12.13
CA LYS A 12 14.43 -13.53 -11.85
C LYS A 12 14.06 -13.91 -10.41
N TYR A 13 14.77 -14.87 -9.81
CA TYR A 13 14.59 -15.25 -8.42
C TYR A 13 15.14 -14.20 -7.46
N ILE A 14 16.34 -13.65 -7.70
CA ILE A 14 16.97 -12.64 -6.84
C ILE A 14 16.12 -11.36 -6.76
N PHE A 15 15.53 -10.91 -7.86
CA PHE A 15 14.62 -9.77 -7.90
C PHE A 15 13.15 -10.13 -7.60
N SER A 16 12.85 -11.37 -7.28
CA SER A 16 11.54 -11.80 -6.79
C SER A 16 11.40 -11.40 -5.32
N PHE A 17 10.16 -11.15 -4.88
CA PHE A 17 9.83 -10.88 -3.46
C PHE A 17 10.46 -11.91 -2.51
N MET A 18 10.45 -13.21 -2.88
CA MET A 18 11.09 -14.29 -2.13
C MET A 18 12.62 -14.18 -2.10
N GLY A 19 13.24 -13.75 -3.22
CA GLY A 19 14.69 -13.53 -3.29
C GLY A 19 15.11 -12.36 -2.40
N ILE A 20 14.34 -11.28 -2.38
CA ILE A 20 14.58 -10.10 -1.52
C ILE A 20 14.43 -10.48 -0.03
N VAL A 21 13.40 -11.24 0.35
CA VAL A 21 13.20 -11.72 1.73
C VAL A 21 14.34 -12.64 2.16
N ASP A 22 14.80 -13.56 1.29
CA ASP A 22 15.95 -14.41 1.56
C ASP A 22 17.26 -13.61 1.68
N LEU A 23 17.44 -12.58 0.82
CA LEU A 23 18.59 -11.68 0.86
C LEU A 23 18.61 -10.87 2.18
N LEU A 24 17.50 -10.19 2.52
CA LEU A 24 17.35 -9.44 3.76
C LEU A 24 17.56 -10.31 5.00
N SER A 25 17.23 -11.59 4.94
CA SER A 25 17.49 -12.54 6.05
C SER A 25 18.96 -12.92 6.22
N ILE A 26 19.78 -12.74 5.19
CA ILE A 26 21.20 -13.15 5.15
C ILE A 26 22.12 -11.95 5.37
N VAL A 27 21.76 -10.76 4.85
CA VAL A 27 22.54 -9.52 4.94
C VAL A 27 22.99 -9.19 6.36
N PRO A 28 22.16 -9.29 7.42
CA PRO A 28 22.61 -8.99 8.79
C PRO A 28 23.75 -9.89 9.27
N THR A 29 23.79 -11.15 8.81
CA THR A 29 24.84 -12.10 9.21
C THR A 29 26.20 -11.74 8.61
N TYR A 30 26.20 -11.22 7.37
CA TYR A 30 27.43 -10.80 6.71
C TYR A 30 27.90 -9.42 7.18
N LEU A 31 26.97 -8.48 7.43
CA LEU A 31 27.30 -7.17 8.04
C LEU A 31 27.94 -7.33 9.41
N PHE A 32 27.49 -8.27 10.22
CA PHE A 32 28.10 -8.57 11.51
C PHE A 32 29.55 -9.04 11.39
N PHE A 33 29.89 -9.76 10.33
CA PHE A 33 31.24 -10.28 10.10
C PHE A 33 32.21 -9.16 9.68
N PHE A 34 31.74 -8.11 8.97
CA PHE A 34 32.58 -7.05 8.45
C PHE A 34 32.72 -5.83 9.39
N TYR A 35 31.78 -5.60 10.30
CA TYR A 35 31.76 -4.44 11.21
C TYR A 35 31.41 -4.84 12.66
N PRO A 36 32.40 -5.27 13.47
CA PRO A 36 32.12 -5.81 14.79
C PRO A 36 31.64 -4.86 15.90
N PRO A 37 31.91 -3.56 16.01
CA PRO A 37 31.49 -2.83 17.20
C PRO A 37 30.60 -1.60 16.92
N ILE A 38 29.36 -1.79 16.51
CA ILE A 38 28.42 -0.68 16.52
C ILE A 38 27.22 -1.07 17.39
N HIS A 39 26.90 -0.21 18.38
CA HIS A 39 25.72 -0.31 19.26
C HIS A 39 24.37 -0.34 18.52
N VAL A 40 24.37 -0.07 17.21
CA VAL A 40 23.27 -0.28 16.24
C VAL A 40 22.84 -1.76 16.10
N LEU A 41 23.62 -2.71 16.63
CA LEU A 41 23.34 -4.15 16.53
C LEU A 41 22.15 -4.63 17.37
N VAL A 42 21.63 -3.80 18.27
CA VAL A 42 20.36 -4.09 18.96
C VAL A 42 19.20 -4.07 17.96
N ASP A 43 19.23 -3.15 17.00
CA ASP A 43 18.20 -3.01 15.97
C ASP A 43 18.27 -4.13 14.92
N ILE A 44 19.44 -4.72 14.69
CA ILE A 44 19.60 -5.90 13.81
C ILE A 44 18.88 -7.12 14.39
N ARG A 45 18.66 -7.17 15.71
CA ARG A 45 17.84 -8.23 16.34
C ARG A 45 16.40 -8.19 15.83
N VAL A 46 15.87 -6.97 15.51
CA VAL A 46 14.54 -6.76 14.93
C VAL A 46 14.49 -7.29 13.49
N ILE A 47 15.55 -7.10 12.70
CA ILE A 47 15.64 -7.65 11.32
C ILE A 47 15.59 -9.19 11.34
N ARG A 48 16.02 -9.83 12.44
CA ARG A 48 15.89 -11.29 12.62
C ARG A 48 14.42 -11.74 12.65
N LEU A 49 13.48 -10.83 13.07
CA LEU A 49 12.04 -11.10 13.05
C LEU A 49 11.48 -11.21 11.61
N ILE A 50 12.14 -10.61 10.62
CA ILE A 50 11.79 -10.79 9.19
C ILE A 50 11.88 -12.26 8.78
N ARG A 51 12.67 -13.07 9.52
CA ARG A 51 12.75 -14.52 9.31
C ARG A 51 11.40 -15.24 9.54
N ILE A 52 10.45 -14.61 10.28
CA ILE A 52 9.09 -15.15 10.50
C ILE A 52 8.31 -15.27 9.18
N PHE A 53 8.59 -14.38 8.18
CA PHE A 53 8.00 -14.47 6.84
C PHE A 53 8.41 -15.74 6.08
N ARG A 54 9.43 -16.45 6.55
CA ARG A 54 9.84 -17.76 6.02
C ARG A 54 8.84 -18.87 6.33
N ILE A 55 8.08 -18.73 7.44
CA ILE A 55 7.11 -19.73 7.93
C ILE A 55 5.85 -19.68 7.06
N TYR A 56 5.48 -18.51 6.56
CA TYR A 56 4.39 -18.38 5.61
C TYR A 56 4.86 -18.82 4.22
N GLY A 57 4.67 -20.12 3.91
CA GLY A 57 4.87 -20.66 2.57
C GLY A 57 3.95 -19.96 1.57
N LEU A 58 4.35 -18.76 1.17
CA LEU A 58 3.61 -17.82 0.33
C LEU A 58 3.23 -18.37 -1.06
N THR A 59 3.73 -19.53 -1.44
CA THR A 59 3.37 -20.20 -2.70
C THR A 59 1.87 -20.48 -2.84
N ARG A 60 1.17 -20.72 -1.73
CA ARG A 60 -0.29 -20.95 -1.73
C ARG A 60 -1.09 -19.68 -2.04
N TYR A 61 -0.53 -18.51 -1.71
CA TYR A 61 -1.19 -17.21 -1.87
C TYR A 61 -0.82 -16.49 -3.18
N MET A 62 0.07 -17.06 -3.99
CA MET A 62 0.57 -16.42 -5.22
C MET A 62 -0.53 -16.12 -6.24
N ARG A 63 -1.59 -16.93 -6.31
CA ARG A 63 -2.72 -16.65 -7.22
C ARG A 63 -3.47 -15.39 -6.79
N GLY A 64 -3.78 -15.25 -5.50
CA GLY A 64 -4.43 -14.06 -4.96
C GLY A 64 -3.55 -12.81 -5.09
N ALA A 65 -2.25 -12.94 -4.84
CA ALA A 65 -1.29 -11.85 -5.01
C ALA A 65 -1.21 -11.36 -6.45
N ASN A 66 -1.24 -12.25 -7.44
CA ASN A 66 -1.25 -11.86 -8.86
C ASN A 66 -2.52 -11.08 -9.22
N THR A 67 -3.69 -11.54 -8.80
CA THR A 67 -4.96 -10.84 -9.05
C THR A 67 -4.93 -9.44 -8.42
N MET A 68 -4.48 -9.33 -7.19
CA MET A 68 -4.34 -8.05 -6.49
C MET A 68 -3.32 -7.12 -7.18
N GLN A 69 -2.19 -7.66 -7.65
CA GLN A 69 -1.19 -6.88 -8.37
C GLN A 69 -1.71 -6.34 -9.70
N ILE A 70 -2.48 -7.14 -10.45
CA ILE A 70 -3.11 -6.72 -11.70
C ILE A 70 -4.14 -5.63 -11.41
N ALA A 71 -5.02 -5.83 -10.43
CA ALA A 71 -6.03 -4.86 -10.03
C ALA A 71 -5.41 -3.53 -9.60
N LEU A 72 -4.36 -3.54 -8.76
CA LEU A 72 -3.64 -2.34 -8.36
C LEU A 72 -2.98 -1.64 -9.55
N ARG A 73 -2.40 -2.39 -10.49
CA ARG A 73 -1.80 -1.82 -11.68
C ARG A 73 -2.84 -1.17 -12.59
N SER A 74 -4.00 -1.77 -12.76
CA SER A 74 -5.13 -1.22 -13.51
C SER A 74 -5.75 0.00 -12.82
N SER A 75 -5.70 0.05 -11.49
CA SER A 75 -6.22 1.18 -10.69
C SER A 75 -5.26 2.37 -10.62
N ARG A 76 -3.99 2.24 -11.02
CA ARG A 76 -2.98 3.30 -10.89
C ARG A 76 -3.41 4.67 -11.40
N PRO A 77 -3.99 4.82 -12.61
CA PRO A 77 -4.41 6.15 -13.09
C PRO A 77 -5.46 6.79 -12.17
N LYS A 78 -6.42 6.00 -11.71
CA LYS A 78 -7.48 6.45 -10.80
C LYS A 78 -6.91 6.86 -9.44
N ILE A 79 -5.96 6.08 -8.91
CA ILE A 79 -5.29 6.36 -7.63
C ILE A 79 -4.44 7.64 -7.75
N ILE A 80 -3.73 7.85 -8.85
CA ILE A 80 -2.92 9.06 -9.06
C ILE A 80 -3.81 10.31 -9.09
N VAL A 81 -4.92 10.28 -9.83
CA VAL A 81 -5.89 11.39 -9.88
C VAL A 81 -6.47 11.65 -8.49
N PHE A 82 -6.81 10.60 -7.74
CA PHE A 82 -7.27 10.72 -6.37
C PHE A 82 -6.22 11.36 -5.44
N LEU A 83 -4.96 10.92 -5.53
CA LEU A 83 -3.88 11.49 -4.71
C LEU A 83 -3.60 12.96 -5.05
N LEU A 84 -3.68 13.34 -6.32
CA LEU A 84 -3.58 14.74 -6.73
C LEU A 84 -4.72 15.57 -6.14
N PHE A 85 -5.96 15.09 -6.24
CA PHE A 85 -7.12 15.75 -5.63
C PHE A 85 -6.93 15.90 -4.10
N LEU A 86 -6.51 14.81 -3.43
CA LEU A 86 -6.25 14.84 -2.00
C LEU A 86 -5.15 15.84 -1.64
N SER A 87 -4.04 15.88 -2.39
CA SER A 87 -2.94 16.83 -2.15
C SER A 87 -3.38 18.27 -2.27
N ILE A 88 -4.20 18.59 -3.28
CA ILE A 88 -4.76 19.93 -3.47
C ILE A 88 -5.69 20.26 -2.30
N THR A 89 -6.58 19.36 -1.93
CA THR A 89 -7.53 19.55 -0.82
C THR A 89 -6.79 19.82 0.50
N VAL A 90 -5.79 19.01 0.80
CA VAL A 90 -4.97 19.14 2.02
C VAL A 90 -4.23 20.48 2.05
N THR A 91 -3.66 20.89 0.92
CA THR A 91 -2.94 22.17 0.83
C THR A 91 -3.88 23.36 1.01
N VAL A 92 -5.04 23.35 0.34
CA VAL A 92 -6.03 24.42 0.44
C VAL A 92 -6.57 24.54 1.87
N ILE A 93 -7.02 23.43 2.44
CA ILE A 93 -7.60 23.45 3.80
C ILE A 93 -6.53 23.75 4.86
N GLY A 94 -5.31 23.22 4.73
CA GLY A 94 -4.20 23.54 5.62
C GLY A 94 -3.85 25.03 5.59
N THR A 95 -3.82 25.63 4.39
CA THR A 95 -3.59 27.08 4.25
C THR A 95 -4.73 27.90 4.86
N LEU A 96 -5.99 27.49 4.66
CA LEU A 96 -7.15 28.15 5.29
C LEU A 96 -7.08 28.05 6.81
N MET A 97 -6.71 26.92 7.38
CA MET A 97 -6.55 26.76 8.82
C MET A 97 -5.44 27.64 9.37
N TYR A 98 -4.31 27.78 8.67
CA TYR A 98 -3.24 28.71 9.02
C TYR A 98 -3.75 30.16 9.09
N ILE A 99 -4.58 30.58 8.12
CA ILE A 99 -5.14 31.93 8.08
C ILE A 99 -6.17 32.17 9.20
N ILE A 100 -7.01 31.17 9.50
CA ILE A 100 -8.11 31.30 10.47
C ILE A 100 -7.60 31.22 11.91
N GLU A 101 -6.72 30.27 12.21
CA GLU A 101 -6.23 30.02 13.58
C GLU A 101 -4.98 30.84 13.90
N GLY A 102 -4.05 30.93 12.96
CA GLY A 102 -2.81 31.68 13.14
C GLY A 102 -1.82 31.06 14.12
N GLN A 103 -0.71 31.76 14.33
CA GLN A 103 0.38 31.28 15.19
C GLN A 103 -0.01 31.15 16.66
N SER A 104 -0.89 32.02 17.16
CA SER A 104 -1.31 32.03 18.56
C SER A 104 -2.06 30.77 18.99
N ASN A 105 -2.69 30.07 18.07
CA ASN A 105 -3.50 28.89 18.33
C ASN A 105 -2.83 27.57 17.89
N GLY A 106 -1.49 27.59 17.74
CA GLY A 106 -0.73 26.37 17.44
C GLY A 106 -0.56 26.06 15.95
N PHE A 107 -1.14 26.87 15.05
CA PHE A 107 -0.94 26.78 13.61
C PHE A 107 0.18 27.75 13.17
N GLU A 108 1.41 27.44 13.61
CA GLU A 108 2.57 28.34 13.53
C GLU A 108 3.00 28.65 12.10
N ASP A 109 2.84 27.67 11.20
CA ASP A 109 3.21 27.77 9.80
C ASP A 109 2.29 26.91 8.90
N ILE A 110 2.41 27.12 7.58
CA ILE A 110 1.62 26.37 6.59
C ILE A 110 1.94 24.87 6.63
N PRO A 111 3.21 24.41 6.71
CA PRO A 111 3.53 22.98 6.84
C PRO A 111 2.87 22.32 8.05
N LYS A 112 2.86 22.96 9.21
CA LYS A 112 2.21 22.44 10.42
C LYS A 112 0.69 22.36 10.26
N SER A 113 0.10 23.32 9.60
CA SER A 113 -1.33 23.35 9.27
C SER A 113 -1.72 22.28 8.26
N ILE A 114 -0.86 22.01 7.27
CA ILE A 114 -0.99 20.90 6.33
C ILE A 114 -0.88 19.56 7.07
N TYR A 115 0.09 19.42 7.96
CA TYR A 115 0.24 18.22 8.82
C TYR A 115 -1.04 17.96 9.61
N TRP A 116 -1.58 18.96 10.29
CA TRP A 116 -2.85 18.84 11.01
C TRP A 116 -3.99 18.41 10.09
N THR A 117 -4.09 18.98 8.89
CA THR A 117 -5.11 18.60 7.90
C THR A 117 -4.97 17.13 7.49
N ILE A 118 -3.74 16.64 7.25
CA ILE A 118 -3.50 15.23 6.94
C ILE A 118 -3.94 14.33 8.10
N VAL A 119 -3.53 14.65 9.32
CA VAL A 119 -3.87 13.88 10.52
C VAL A 119 -5.37 13.82 10.74
N THR A 120 -6.08 14.91 10.46
CA THR A 120 -7.53 15.03 10.61
C THR A 120 -8.27 14.27 9.50
N ILE A 121 -7.91 14.48 8.23
CA ILE A 121 -8.60 13.85 7.09
C ILE A 121 -8.38 12.34 7.03
N THR A 122 -7.23 11.87 7.54
CA THR A 122 -6.94 10.43 7.69
C THR A 122 -7.57 9.80 8.92
N THR A 123 -8.32 10.57 9.72
CA THR A 123 -8.99 10.13 10.94
C THR A 123 -8.04 9.65 12.06
N VAL A 124 -6.75 10.01 12.01
CA VAL A 124 -5.77 9.66 13.04
C VAL A 124 -5.98 10.50 14.30
N GLY A 125 -6.06 11.83 14.18
CA GLY A 125 -6.44 12.74 15.25
C GLY A 125 -5.56 12.68 16.49
N TYR A 126 -4.24 12.91 16.37
CA TYR A 126 -3.33 12.89 17.52
C TYR A 126 -3.70 13.90 18.64
N GLY A 127 -4.37 15.01 18.27
CA GLY A 127 -4.77 16.03 19.22
C GLY A 127 -3.64 16.96 19.70
N ASP A 128 -2.49 16.88 19.07
CA ASP A 128 -1.32 17.73 19.32
C ASP A 128 -1.53 19.18 18.83
N VAL A 129 -2.33 19.34 17.77
CA VAL A 129 -2.82 20.62 17.24
C VAL A 129 -4.32 20.53 17.06
N VAL A 130 -5.07 21.52 17.56
CA VAL A 130 -6.53 21.55 17.47
C VAL A 130 -7.02 22.98 17.25
N PRO A 131 -8.08 23.21 16.42
CA PRO A 131 -8.63 24.55 16.22
C PRO A 131 -9.32 25.05 17.48
N LEU A 132 -9.03 26.29 17.83
CA LEU A 132 -9.62 26.98 19.02
C LEU A 132 -10.72 27.94 18.64
N THR A 133 -10.67 28.53 17.44
CA THR A 133 -11.69 29.47 16.97
C THR A 133 -12.98 28.76 16.52
N ALA A 134 -14.11 29.46 16.59
CA ALA A 134 -15.38 28.91 16.09
C ALA A 134 -15.34 28.60 14.58
N ALA A 135 -14.68 29.47 13.78
CA ALA A 135 -14.54 29.27 12.36
C ALA A 135 -13.65 28.05 12.03
N GLY A 136 -12.52 27.90 12.73
CA GLY A 136 -11.64 26.75 12.56
C GLY A 136 -12.31 25.43 12.96
N ARG A 137 -13.07 25.41 14.05
CA ARG A 137 -13.85 24.23 14.48
C ARG A 137 -14.93 23.87 13.47
N PHE A 138 -15.59 24.86 12.87
CA PHE A 138 -16.57 24.61 11.81
C PHE A 138 -15.90 24.00 10.57
N LEU A 139 -14.77 24.55 10.13
CA LEU A 139 -14.00 24.02 9.00
C LEU A 139 -13.47 22.60 9.33
N ALA A 140 -13.02 22.35 10.56
CA ALA A 140 -12.60 21.03 11.02
C ALA A 140 -13.75 20.00 10.94
N ALA A 141 -14.94 20.36 11.38
CA ALA A 141 -16.12 19.50 11.29
C ALA A 141 -16.44 19.10 9.85
N LEU A 142 -16.42 20.07 8.92
CA LEU A 142 -16.60 19.79 7.49
C LEU A 142 -15.51 18.87 6.94
N LEU A 143 -14.25 19.10 7.33
CA LEU A 143 -13.12 18.27 6.93
C LEU A 143 -13.26 16.83 7.44
N MET A 144 -13.73 16.63 8.66
CA MET A 144 -13.96 15.29 9.25
C MET A 144 -15.02 14.51 8.47
N ILE A 145 -16.11 15.16 8.07
CA ILE A 145 -17.16 14.54 7.24
C ILE A 145 -16.61 14.18 5.86
N LEU A 146 -15.85 15.09 5.22
CA LEU A 146 -15.20 14.86 3.94
C LEU A 146 -14.15 13.74 4.05
N GLY A 147 -13.39 13.68 5.14
CA GLY A 147 -12.36 12.68 5.39
C GLY A 147 -12.93 11.27 5.37
N TYR A 148 -14.09 11.07 5.97
CA TYR A 148 -14.76 9.78 5.92
C TYR A 148 -15.11 9.33 4.49
N ALA A 149 -15.63 10.24 3.67
CA ALA A 149 -15.94 9.96 2.27
C ALA A 149 -14.65 9.71 1.44
N ILE A 150 -13.59 10.47 1.71
CA ILE A 150 -12.31 10.36 1.00
C ILE A 150 -11.63 9.00 1.23
N ILE A 151 -11.69 8.43 2.43
CA ILE A 151 -11.12 7.12 2.72
C ILE A 151 -11.85 6.00 1.97
N ALA A 152 -13.14 6.14 1.73
CA ALA A 152 -13.94 5.15 1.01
C ALA A 152 -13.57 5.04 -0.47
N LEU A 153 -13.10 6.12 -1.10
CA LEU A 153 -12.82 6.17 -2.54
C LEU A 153 -11.71 5.19 -3.01
N PRO A 154 -10.49 5.18 -2.42
CA PRO A 154 -9.45 4.25 -2.83
C PRO A 154 -9.86 2.79 -2.62
N THR A 155 -10.52 2.51 -1.49
CA THR A 155 -11.01 1.17 -1.18
C THR A 155 -12.05 0.70 -2.19
N GLY A 156 -12.99 1.57 -2.57
CA GLY A 156 -13.98 1.28 -3.59
C GLY A 156 -13.35 1.05 -4.97
N ILE A 157 -12.40 1.88 -5.39
CA ILE A 157 -11.69 1.75 -6.68
C ILE A 157 -10.97 0.40 -6.77
N VAL A 158 -10.20 0.03 -5.73
CA VAL A 158 -9.44 -1.23 -5.71
C VAL A 158 -10.38 -2.43 -5.64
N SER A 159 -11.43 -2.38 -4.81
CA SER A 159 -12.42 -3.45 -4.69
C SER A 159 -13.15 -3.73 -6.00
N ALA A 160 -13.59 -2.68 -6.70
CA ALA A 160 -14.25 -2.81 -8.00
C ALA A 160 -13.33 -3.46 -9.06
N GLU A 161 -12.03 -3.10 -9.06
CA GLU A 161 -11.09 -3.68 -10.02
C GLU A 161 -10.74 -5.13 -9.70
N ILE A 162 -10.64 -5.50 -8.42
CA ILE A 162 -10.46 -6.90 -7.99
C ILE A 162 -11.64 -7.74 -8.44
N THR A 163 -12.88 -7.27 -8.22
CA THR A 163 -14.10 -7.98 -8.63
C THR A 163 -14.12 -8.21 -10.14
N LYS A 164 -13.78 -7.19 -10.91
CA LYS A 164 -13.71 -7.25 -12.36
C LYS A 164 -12.66 -8.28 -12.85
N GLU A 165 -11.47 -8.30 -12.25
CA GLU A 165 -10.44 -9.26 -12.60
C GLU A 165 -10.86 -10.70 -12.27
N VAL A 166 -11.47 -10.92 -11.11
CA VAL A 166 -12.00 -12.25 -10.72
C VAL A 166 -13.06 -12.74 -11.72
N GLU A 167 -13.98 -11.87 -12.12
CA GLU A 167 -15.02 -12.19 -13.09
C GLU A 167 -14.44 -12.51 -14.48
N GLN A 168 -13.47 -11.71 -14.94
CA GLN A 168 -12.77 -11.98 -16.20
C GLN A 168 -12.04 -13.33 -16.18
N GLN A 169 -11.38 -13.68 -15.10
CA GLN A 169 -10.71 -14.97 -14.95
C GLN A 169 -11.71 -16.13 -15.01
N LYS A 170 -12.86 -15.98 -14.34
CA LYS A 170 -13.94 -16.97 -14.37
C LYS A 170 -14.48 -17.16 -15.79
N ASN A 171 -14.73 -16.08 -16.52
CA ASN A 171 -15.21 -16.14 -17.89
C ASN A 171 -14.19 -16.75 -18.85
N ARG A 172 -12.89 -16.40 -18.72
CA ARG A 172 -11.82 -17.04 -19.50
C ARG A 172 -11.71 -18.54 -19.25
N SER A 173 -11.85 -18.97 -18.00
CA SER A 173 -11.87 -20.39 -17.63
C SER A 173 -13.04 -21.13 -18.27
N LYS A 174 -14.25 -20.55 -18.20
CA LYS A 174 -15.47 -21.11 -18.81
C LYS A 174 -15.34 -21.23 -20.33
N ASN A 175 -14.83 -20.19 -20.99
CA ASN A 175 -14.63 -20.20 -22.43
C ASN A 175 -13.63 -21.27 -22.88
N ARG A 176 -12.54 -21.47 -22.13
CA ARG A 176 -11.59 -22.55 -22.41
C ARG A 176 -12.26 -23.91 -22.33
N GLN A 177 -13.03 -24.17 -21.27
CA GLN A 177 -13.75 -25.44 -21.14
C GLN A 177 -14.73 -25.72 -22.29
N ILE A 178 -15.41 -24.66 -22.80
CA ILE A 178 -16.28 -24.76 -23.95
C ILE A 178 -15.48 -25.10 -25.21
N LEU A 179 -14.37 -24.43 -25.47
CA LEU A 179 -13.48 -24.68 -26.60
C LEU A 179 -12.92 -26.11 -26.59
N ASP A 180 -12.49 -26.57 -25.42
CA ASP A 180 -11.96 -27.94 -25.26
C ASP A 180 -13.06 -28.99 -25.60
N LYS A 181 -14.27 -28.79 -25.11
CA LYS A 181 -15.41 -29.65 -25.45
C LYS A 181 -15.75 -29.64 -26.94
N LEU A 182 -15.72 -28.47 -27.58
CA LEU A 182 -15.97 -28.36 -29.03
C LEU A 182 -14.90 -29.08 -29.83
N ASN A 183 -13.64 -28.96 -29.47
CA ASN A 183 -12.52 -29.65 -30.11
C ASN A 183 -12.63 -31.19 -29.96
N GLU A 184 -13.11 -31.66 -28.80
CA GLU A 184 -13.37 -33.09 -28.59
C GLU A 184 -14.49 -33.63 -29.45
N LEU A 185 -15.56 -32.84 -29.64
CA LEU A 185 -16.69 -33.23 -30.50
C LEU A 185 -16.27 -33.25 -31.98
N GLN A 186 -15.49 -32.28 -32.44
CA GLN A 186 -14.99 -32.29 -33.82
C GLN A 186 -14.05 -33.47 -34.14
N LYS A 187 -13.30 -34.00 -33.15
CA LYS A 187 -12.45 -35.17 -33.35
C LYS A 187 -13.23 -36.50 -33.43
N LYS A 188 -14.50 -36.51 -32.99
CA LYS A 188 -15.37 -37.70 -33.01
C LYS A 188 -16.24 -37.82 -34.28
N VAL A 189 -16.29 -36.78 -35.10
CA VAL A 189 -16.91 -36.72 -36.42
C VAL A 189 -15.85 -36.99 -37.48
#